data_e7913f1a2771dea0d075a027dcd6257e
#
_entry.id   e7913f1a2771dea0d075a027dcd6257e
#
_cell.length_a   1.000
_cell.length_b   1.000
_cell.length_c   1.000
_cell.angle_alpha   90.00
_cell.angle_beta   90.00
_cell.angle_gamma   90.00
#
_symmetry.space_group_name_H-M   'P 1'
#
loop_
_entity.id
_entity.type
_entity.pdbx_description
1 polymer ?
#
loop_
_entity_poly.entity_id
_entity_poly.type
_entity_poly.pdbx_seq_one_letter_code
_entity_poly.pdbx_strand_id
1 'polypeptide(L)'
;MEESYIAKRITQLRMARNISEYQMSLELGHSKSYIQSITSGKSKPSTQELFNIADYFNMSLSEFFDEENVESPTVQKAIDAIRKLSEQDAALALAMIQRLSLPLREGGAEQEAVSQ
;
A
#
# COMPACT_ATOMS: atom_id res chain seq x y z
N MET A 1 -12.76 -17.24 4.48
CA MET A 1 -11.47 -16.57 4.66
C MET A 1 -10.83 -17.04 5.96
N GLU A 2 -9.59 -17.46 5.89
CA GLU A 2 -8.88 -17.99 7.05
C GLU A 2 -8.16 -16.90 7.81
N GLU A 3 -7.91 -17.19 9.08
CA GLU A 3 -7.14 -16.27 9.91
C GLU A 3 -5.71 -16.07 9.38
N SER A 4 -5.16 -17.12 8.78
CA SER A 4 -3.82 -17.04 8.21
C SER A 4 -3.75 -16.00 7.09
N TYR A 5 -4.86 -15.69 6.45
CA TYR A 5 -4.88 -14.65 5.43
C TYR A 5 -4.53 -13.30 6.05
N ILE A 6 -5.11 -13.00 7.21
CA ILE A 6 -4.85 -11.71 7.87
C ILE A 6 -3.37 -11.58 8.20
N ALA A 7 -2.78 -12.63 8.74
CA ALA A 7 -1.36 -12.64 9.07
C ALA A 7 -0.50 -12.42 7.82
N LYS A 8 -0.81 -13.12 6.74
CA LYS A 8 -0.08 -12.98 5.49
C LYS A 8 -0.23 -11.59 4.90
N ARG A 9 -1.45 -11.06 4.95
CA ARG A 9 -1.73 -9.75 4.38
C ARG A 9 -0.98 -8.66 5.15
N ILE A 10 -0.99 -8.72 6.49
CA ILE A 10 -0.25 -7.78 7.30
C ILE A 10 1.24 -7.85 6.95
N THR A 11 1.77 -9.05 6.81
CA THR A 11 3.18 -9.23 6.47
C THR A 11 3.50 -8.65 5.11
N GLN A 12 2.66 -8.90 4.09
CA GLN A 12 2.85 -8.34 2.76
C GLN A 12 2.89 -6.81 2.80
N LEU A 13 1.89 -6.23 3.43
CA LEU A 13 1.76 -4.77 3.45
C LEU A 13 2.89 -4.13 4.25
N ARG A 14 3.28 -4.76 5.34
CA ARG A 14 4.35 -4.28 6.19
C ARG A 14 5.69 -4.31 5.46
N MET A 15 5.96 -5.43 4.79
CA MET A 15 7.22 -5.60 4.09
C MET A 15 7.32 -4.68 2.87
N ALA A 16 6.19 -4.45 2.19
CA ALA A 16 6.17 -3.54 1.06
C ALA A 16 6.53 -2.11 1.49
N ARG A 17 6.30 -1.78 2.76
CA ARG A 17 6.59 -0.46 3.31
C ARG A 17 7.84 -0.44 4.19
N ASN A 18 8.48 -1.58 4.34
CA ASN A 18 9.69 -1.71 5.17
C ASN A 18 9.41 -1.30 6.61
N ILE A 19 8.32 -1.78 7.17
CA ILE A 19 7.89 -1.49 8.53
C ILE A 19 8.01 -2.77 9.36
N SER A 20 8.65 -2.68 10.54
CA SER A 20 8.79 -3.82 11.42
C SER A 20 7.50 -4.07 12.19
N GLU A 21 7.33 -5.29 12.70
CA GLU A 21 6.19 -5.62 13.55
C GLU A 21 6.20 -4.77 14.82
N TYR A 22 7.38 -4.55 15.35
CA TYR A 22 7.56 -3.73 16.55
C TYR A 22 7.06 -2.31 16.30
N GLN A 23 7.54 -1.69 15.21
CA GLN A 23 7.17 -0.33 14.87
C GLN A 23 5.65 -0.20 14.66
N MET A 24 5.08 -1.12 13.89
CA MET A 24 3.66 -1.10 13.60
C MET A 24 2.84 -1.22 14.89
N SER A 25 3.25 -2.12 15.78
CA SER A 25 2.57 -2.32 17.05
C SER A 25 2.49 -1.02 17.85
N LEU A 26 3.63 -0.35 17.98
CA LEU A 26 3.68 0.89 18.76
C LEU A 26 2.89 2.01 18.09
N GLU A 27 2.96 2.12 16.77
CA GLU A 27 2.23 3.17 16.06
C GLU A 27 0.74 2.98 16.12
N LEU A 28 0.29 1.74 16.29
CA LEU A 28 -1.13 1.45 16.50
C LEU A 28 -1.57 1.67 17.95
N GLY A 29 -0.63 2.02 18.82
CA GLY A 29 -0.95 2.27 20.22
C GLY A 29 -1.01 1.02 21.07
N HIS A 30 -0.41 -0.06 20.63
CA HIS A 30 -0.42 -1.34 21.34
C HIS A 30 0.95 -1.67 21.91
N SER A 31 1.04 -2.79 22.61
CA SER A 31 2.31 -3.27 23.13
C SER A 31 3.22 -3.69 21.97
N LYS A 32 4.51 -3.78 22.26
CA LYS A 32 5.51 -4.07 21.24
C LYS A 32 5.32 -5.41 20.53
N SER A 33 4.60 -6.35 21.15
CA SER A 33 4.40 -7.68 20.58
C SER A 33 3.01 -7.88 19.99
N TYR A 34 2.23 -6.82 19.87
CA TYR A 34 0.86 -6.91 19.39
C TYR A 34 0.74 -7.54 18.00
N ILE A 35 1.47 -7.00 17.04
CA ILE A 35 1.39 -7.51 15.66
C ILE A 35 1.97 -8.92 15.58
N GLN A 36 3.07 -9.17 16.30
CA GLN A 36 3.67 -10.50 16.31
C GLN A 36 2.69 -11.55 16.84
N SER A 37 1.86 -11.20 17.83
CA SER A 37 0.82 -12.09 18.33
C SER A 37 -0.18 -12.45 17.24
N ILE A 38 -0.53 -11.49 16.39
CA ILE A 38 -1.48 -11.72 15.31
C ILE A 38 -0.84 -12.57 14.21
N THR A 39 0.37 -12.19 13.79
CA THR A 39 1.03 -12.90 12.68
C THR A 39 1.46 -14.30 13.05
N SER A 40 1.69 -14.56 14.33
CA SER A 40 2.03 -15.91 14.81
C SER A 40 0.79 -16.78 15.08
N GLY A 41 -0.40 -16.18 14.99
CA GLY A 41 -1.63 -16.94 15.22
C GLY A 41 -2.05 -17.02 16.67
N LYS A 42 -1.35 -16.36 17.57
CA LYS A 42 -1.70 -16.41 19.00
C LYS A 42 -2.94 -15.63 19.35
N SER A 43 -3.22 -14.56 18.60
CA SER A 43 -4.40 -13.76 18.85
C SER A 43 -5.07 -13.39 17.54
N LYS A 44 -6.35 -13.04 17.62
CA LYS A 44 -7.14 -12.60 16.48
C LYS A 44 -7.51 -11.15 16.69
N PRO A 45 -7.37 -10.32 15.67
CA PRO A 45 -7.81 -8.93 15.82
C PRO A 45 -9.34 -8.88 15.87
N SER A 46 -9.86 -7.97 16.68
CA SER A 46 -11.29 -7.67 16.68
C SER A 46 -11.65 -6.94 15.39
N THR A 47 -12.95 -6.79 15.15
CA THR A 47 -13.41 -6.03 13.98
C THR A 47 -12.85 -4.61 14.01
N GLN A 48 -12.91 -3.96 15.18
CA GLN A 48 -12.37 -2.60 15.28
C GLN A 48 -10.88 -2.57 15.01
N GLU A 49 -10.16 -3.57 15.48
CA GLU A 49 -8.71 -3.64 15.23
C GLU A 49 -8.41 -3.85 13.76
N LEU A 50 -9.25 -4.61 13.06
CA LEU A 50 -9.09 -4.78 11.61
C LEU A 50 -9.25 -3.45 10.88
N PHE A 51 -10.26 -2.65 11.26
CA PHE A 51 -10.41 -1.32 10.68
C PHE A 51 -9.18 -0.47 10.95
N ASN A 52 -8.65 -0.52 12.18
CA ASN A 52 -7.47 0.26 12.54
C ASN A 52 -6.25 -0.17 11.73
N ILE A 53 -6.10 -1.47 11.52
CA ILE A 53 -4.99 -2.01 10.74
C ILE A 53 -5.10 -1.56 9.28
N ALA A 54 -6.29 -1.66 8.70
CA ALA A 54 -6.50 -1.22 7.33
C ALA A 54 -6.22 0.28 7.19
N ASP A 55 -6.71 1.08 8.14
CA ASP A 55 -6.46 2.52 8.15
C ASP A 55 -4.97 2.82 8.24
N TYR A 56 -4.26 2.04 9.05
CA TYR A 56 -2.81 2.21 9.17
C TYR A 56 -2.12 2.11 7.82
N PHE A 57 -2.62 1.21 6.97
CA PHE A 57 -2.08 1.02 5.62
C PHE A 57 -2.80 1.88 4.57
N ASN A 58 -3.65 2.80 5.00
CA ASN A 58 -4.42 3.68 4.09
C ASN A 58 -5.30 2.89 3.13
N MET A 59 -5.93 1.85 3.63
CA MET A 59 -6.79 0.96 2.84
C MET A 59 -8.17 0.86 3.44
N SER A 60 -9.17 0.62 2.58
CA SER A 60 -10.46 0.16 3.05
C SER A 60 -10.33 -1.31 3.45
N LEU A 61 -11.31 -1.83 4.18
CA LEU A 61 -11.33 -3.27 4.48
C LEU A 61 -11.43 -4.09 3.20
N SER A 62 -12.18 -3.58 2.21
CA SER A 62 -12.30 -4.25 0.93
C SER A 62 -10.92 -4.41 0.28
N GLU A 63 -10.14 -3.35 0.27
CA GLU A 63 -8.79 -3.41 -0.29
C GLU A 63 -7.87 -4.32 0.52
N PHE A 64 -8.03 -4.29 1.84
CA PHE A 64 -7.22 -5.13 2.72
C PHE A 64 -7.44 -6.61 2.41
N PHE A 65 -8.68 -6.99 2.11
CA PHE A 65 -9.02 -8.39 1.84
C PHE A 65 -8.97 -8.75 0.36
N ASP A 66 -8.47 -7.86 -0.48
CA ASP A 66 -8.33 -8.11 -1.92
C ASP A 66 -6.96 -8.71 -2.18
N GLU A 67 -6.91 -10.02 -2.42
CA GLU A 67 -5.63 -10.71 -2.60
C GLU A 67 -4.88 -10.25 -3.86
N GLU A 68 -5.59 -9.63 -4.79
CA GLU A 68 -4.96 -9.14 -6.01
C GLU A 68 -4.42 -7.72 -5.87
N ASN A 69 -4.74 -7.07 -4.76
CA ASN A 69 -4.30 -5.70 -4.51
C ASN A 69 -2.95 -5.73 -3.80
N VAL A 70 -1.93 -6.22 -4.51
CA VAL A 70 -0.57 -6.30 -3.99
C VAL A 70 0.33 -5.50 -4.90
N GLU A 71 0.86 -4.39 -4.39
CA GLU A 71 1.74 -3.54 -5.17
C GLU A 71 3.19 -3.87 -4.89
N SER A 72 4.05 -3.56 -5.87
CA SER A 72 5.48 -3.66 -5.62
C SER A 72 5.86 -2.61 -4.56
N PRO A 73 6.99 -2.83 -3.85
CA PRO A 73 7.43 -1.83 -2.87
C PRO A 73 7.60 -0.45 -3.48
N THR A 74 8.11 -0.36 -4.70
CA THR A 74 8.30 0.92 -5.37
C THR A 74 6.97 1.62 -5.63
N VAL A 75 6.00 0.89 -6.17
CA VAL A 75 4.67 1.46 -6.43
C VAL A 75 4.00 1.87 -5.13
N GLN A 76 4.13 1.05 -4.09
CA GLN A 76 3.52 1.39 -2.81
C GLN A 76 4.12 2.66 -2.22
N LYS A 77 5.44 2.83 -2.33
CA LYS A 77 6.10 4.05 -1.88
C LYS A 77 5.60 5.27 -2.64
N ALA A 78 5.38 5.10 -3.95
CA ALA A 78 4.87 6.20 -4.78
C ALA A 78 3.45 6.58 -4.33
N ILE A 79 2.60 5.60 -4.09
CA ILE A 79 1.24 5.86 -3.63
C ILE A 79 1.27 6.59 -2.29
N ASP A 80 2.08 6.11 -1.35
CA ASP A 80 2.18 6.72 -0.04
C ASP A 80 2.68 8.16 -0.13
N ALA A 81 3.64 8.42 -1.01
CA ALA A 81 4.17 9.76 -1.21
C ALA A 81 3.10 10.70 -1.77
N ILE A 82 2.34 10.22 -2.75
CA ILE A 82 1.28 11.03 -3.35
C ILE A 82 0.22 11.40 -2.33
N ARG A 83 -0.12 10.49 -1.45
CA ARG A 83 -1.16 10.73 -0.44
C ARG A 83 -0.80 11.83 0.55
N LYS A 84 0.49 12.15 0.68
CA LYS A 84 0.96 13.21 1.57
C LYS A 84 0.96 14.58 0.92
N LEU A 85 0.68 14.66 -0.37
CA LEU A 85 0.74 15.92 -1.10
C LEU A 85 -0.55 16.73 -0.92
N SER A 86 -0.43 18.05 -1.10
CA SER A 86 -1.61 18.89 -1.21
C SER A 86 -2.36 18.52 -2.49
N GLU A 87 -3.60 18.95 -2.59
CA GLU A 87 -4.39 18.69 -3.78
C GLU A 87 -3.70 19.26 -5.03
N GLN A 88 -3.12 20.46 -4.92
CA GLN A 88 -2.44 21.08 -6.05
C GLN A 88 -1.22 20.28 -6.48
N ASP A 89 -0.41 19.85 -5.51
CA ASP A 89 0.77 19.09 -5.83
C ASP A 89 0.43 17.70 -6.33
N ALA A 90 -0.64 17.10 -5.80
CA ALA A 90 -1.09 15.80 -6.28
C ALA A 90 -1.53 15.89 -7.74
N ALA A 91 -2.22 16.99 -8.11
CA ALA A 91 -2.63 17.20 -9.51
C ALA A 91 -1.42 17.33 -10.41
N LEU A 92 -0.39 18.04 -9.96
CA LEU A 92 0.84 18.17 -10.71
C LEU A 92 1.53 16.81 -10.87
N ALA A 93 1.61 16.06 -9.80
CA ALA A 93 2.20 14.72 -9.84
C ALA A 93 1.43 13.82 -10.81
N LEU A 94 0.10 13.91 -10.79
CA LEU A 94 -0.72 13.12 -11.71
C LEU A 94 -0.40 13.46 -13.16
N ALA A 95 -0.27 14.76 -13.47
CA ALA A 95 0.07 15.18 -14.82
C ALA A 95 1.41 14.61 -15.27
N MET A 96 2.39 14.59 -14.37
CA MET A 96 3.71 14.04 -14.67
C MET A 96 3.64 12.53 -14.88
N ILE A 97 2.89 11.84 -14.04
CA ILE A 97 2.72 10.40 -14.17
C ILE A 97 2.04 10.05 -15.49
N GLN A 98 1.02 10.81 -15.87
CA GLN A 98 0.30 10.58 -17.12
C GLN A 98 1.21 10.78 -18.31
N ARG A 99 2.10 11.75 -18.24
CA ARG A 99 3.06 11.96 -19.32
C ARG A 99 4.01 10.78 -19.44
N LEU A 100 4.46 10.24 -18.30
CA LEU A 100 5.35 9.08 -18.29
C LEU A 100 4.65 7.84 -18.81
N SER A 101 3.33 7.80 -18.71
CA SER A 101 2.53 6.64 -19.11
C SER A 101 2.25 6.61 -20.62
N LEU A 102 2.59 7.67 -21.35
CA LEU A 102 2.34 7.68 -22.79
C LEU A 102 3.13 6.57 -23.46
N PRO A 103 2.57 5.94 -24.49
CA PRO A 103 3.30 4.88 -25.19
C PRO A 103 4.59 5.41 -25.78
N LEU A 104 5.63 4.57 -25.74
CA LEU A 104 6.88 4.92 -26.39
C LEU A 104 6.68 4.93 -27.90
N ARG A 105 7.34 5.87 -28.60
CA ARG A 105 7.37 5.88 -30.05
C ARG A 105 8.40 4.89 -30.53
N GLU A 106 7.94 4.03 -31.34
CA GLU A 106 8.84 2.99 -31.81
C GLU A 106 9.64 3.50 -32.97
N GLY A 107 9.80 3.90 -32.26
CA GLY A 107 10.12 4.11 -32.80
C GLY A 107 10.08 4.58 -32.99
N GLY A 108 9.74 4.78 -32.30
CA GLY A 108 9.61 4.96 -32.17
C GLY A 108 9.03 5.43 -32.34
N ALA A 109 9.03 5.84 -32.82
CA ALA A 109 8.64 6.08 -32.78
C ALA A 109 7.96 6.57 -32.82
N GLU A 110 7.93 6.91 -33.14
CA GLU A 110 7.58 7.18 -33.01
C GLU A 110 7.00 7.84 -32.87
N GLN A 111 6.98 8.31 -33.34
CA GLN A 111 6.69 8.69 -33.08
C GLN A 111 6.11 9.40 -32.99
N GLU A 112 5.91 9.64 -33.37
CA GLU A 112 5.53 10.10 -33.19
C GLU A 112 4.89 10.72 -33.07
N ALA A 113 4.73 11.06 -33.41
CA ALA A 113 4.27 11.47 -33.10
C ALA A 113 3.52 12.10 -33.03
N VAL A 114 3.38 12.32 -33.21
CA VAL A 114 2.86 12.52 -33.06
C VAL A 114 2.24 13.04 -33.08
N SER A 115 2.08 13.17 -33.11
CA SER A 115 1.80 13.30 -33.07
C SER A 115 1.33 13.60 -33.02
N GLN A 116 1.29 13.82 -32.94
CA GLN A 116 1.22 13.70 -32.69
C GLN A 116 1.25 13.90 -32.54
#